data_375ce979dba0502db1a0efc03fe395aa
#
_entry.id   375ce979dba0502db1a0efc03fe395aa
#
_cell.length_a   1.000
_cell.length_b   1.000
_cell.length_c   1.000
_cell.angle_alpha   90.00
_cell.angle_beta   90.00
_cell.angle_gamma   90.00
#
_symmetry.space_group_name_H-M   'P 1'
#
loop_
_entity.id
_entity.type
_entity.pdbx_description
1 polymer ?
#
loop_
_entity_poly.entity_id
_entity_poly.type
_entity_poly.pdbx_seq_one_letter_code
_entity_poly.pdbx_strand_id
1 'polypeptide(L)'
;NIIDNISRYANVINSKLALLGDQCNTSGAWAMGIIPHRLPGGVKRDEFKHKKYISSYSGNDLLIIYNLEPEYDFSNDTEIIDKLKKSKFNIFFSSYMTSSIEKYADLVYPLAVQQESCGSYLNTNKQLQVFNQVISPRGESRIGLELLLGLAKNLTIEIDEKQISTDI
;
A
#
# COMPACT_ATOMS: atom_id res chain seq x y z
N ASN A 1 9.09 -11.97 23.28
CA ASN A 1 8.44 -12.03 21.97
C ASN A 1 8.92 -13.29 21.25
N ILE A 2 8.06 -13.95 20.46
CA ILE A 2 8.40 -15.20 19.73
C ILE A 2 9.58 -14.96 18.77
N ILE A 3 9.57 -13.85 18.05
CA ILE A 3 10.63 -13.49 17.09
C ILE A 3 11.99 -13.33 17.79
N ASP A 4 12.02 -12.73 18.98
CA ASP A 4 13.26 -12.58 19.74
C ASP A 4 13.83 -13.93 20.19
N ASN A 5 12.97 -14.87 20.56
CA ASN A 5 13.39 -16.20 20.95
C ASN A 5 13.91 -16.99 19.74
N ILE A 6 13.24 -16.90 18.59
CA ILE A 6 13.70 -17.53 17.35
C ILE A 6 15.03 -16.91 16.90
N SER A 7 15.20 -15.58 17.00
CA SER A 7 16.46 -14.91 16.69
C SER A 7 17.61 -15.37 17.59
N ARG A 8 17.36 -15.51 18.89
CA ARG A 8 18.36 -16.05 19.82
C ARG A 8 18.75 -17.50 19.49
N TYR A 9 17.75 -18.31 19.17
CA TYR A 9 18.00 -19.71 18.78
C TYR A 9 18.80 -19.79 17.48
N ALA A 10 18.43 -19.00 16.46
CA ALA A 10 19.17 -18.94 15.22
C ALA A 10 20.66 -18.57 15.44
N ASN A 11 20.93 -17.62 16.32
CA ASN A 11 22.30 -17.24 16.69
C ASN A 11 23.06 -18.39 17.38
N VAL A 12 22.40 -19.16 18.27
CA VAL A 12 23.02 -20.31 18.97
C VAL A 12 23.45 -21.39 17.98
N ILE A 13 22.62 -21.66 16.97
CA ILE A 13 22.92 -22.68 15.94
C ILE A 13 23.69 -22.12 14.74
N ASN A 14 24.15 -20.89 14.83
CA ASN A 14 24.86 -20.18 13.76
C ASN A 14 24.09 -20.18 12.41
N SER A 15 22.77 -19.98 12.47
CA SER A 15 21.88 -19.95 11.31
C SER A 15 21.38 -18.54 11.03
N LYS A 16 20.95 -18.32 9.80
CA LYS A 16 20.34 -17.06 9.39
C LYS A 16 18.82 -17.13 9.56
N LEU A 17 18.23 -16.05 10.07
CA LEU A 17 16.79 -15.89 10.16
C LEU A 17 16.32 -14.98 9.04
N ALA A 18 15.33 -15.42 8.28
CA ALA A 18 14.59 -14.59 7.33
C ALA A 18 13.11 -14.56 7.72
N LEU A 19 12.51 -13.39 7.63
CA LEU A 19 11.07 -13.20 7.81
C LEU A 19 10.43 -13.04 6.43
N LEU A 20 9.48 -13.91 6.12
CA LEU A 20 8.69 -13.80 4.91
C LEU A 20 7.45 -12.96 5.21
N GLY A 21 7.24 -11.91 4.45
CA GLY A 21 6.00 -11.14 4.49
C GLY A 21 4.92 -11.79 3.63
N ASP A 22 3.67 -11.46 3.90
CA ASP A 22 2.52 -12.01 3.18
C ASP A 22 2.45 -11.55 1.72
N GLN A 23 3.03 -10.39 1.42
CA GLN A 23 3.00 -9.77 0.10
C GLN A 23 4.40 -9.70 -0.52
N CYS A 24 4.46 -9.75 -1.86
CA CYS A 24 5.73 -9.79 -2.60
C CYS A 24 6.63 -8.56 -2.39
N ASN A 25 6.06 -7.39 -2.06
CA ASN A 25 6.81 -6.16 -1.80
C ASN A 25 6.72 -5.67 -0.34
N THR A 26 6.49 -6.56 0.61
CA THR A 26 6.44 -6.19 2.04
C THR A 26 7.74 -5.50 2.48
N SER A 27 8.90 -5.99 2.05
CA SER A 27 10.20 -5.38 2.36
C SER A 27 10.31 -3.97 1.78
N GLY A 28 9.80 -3.74 0.56
CA GLY A 28 9.75 -2.42 -0.07
C GLY A 28 8.85 -1.45 0.69
N ALA A 29 7.65 -1.89 1.07
CA ALA A 29 6.73 -1.09 1.86
C ALA A 29 7.35 -0.65 3.20
N TRP A 30 8.09 -1.53 3.88
CA TRP A 30 8.84 -1.20 5.08
C TRP A 30 9.97 -0.19 4.83
N ALA A 31 10.74 -0.38 3.76
CA ALA A 31 11.85 0.52 3.41
C ALA A 31 11.34 1.93 3.06
N MET A 32 10.24 2.01 2.32
CA MET A 32 9.62 3.28 1.92
C MET A 32 8.77 3.94 3.02
N GLY A 33 8.55 3.26 4.15
CA GLY A 33 7.72 3.79 5.23
C GLY A 33 6.23 3.78 4.95
N ILE A 34 5.75 2.96 4.02
CA ILE A 34 4.33 2.76 3.72
C ILE A 34 3.73 1.81 4.76
N ILE A 35 3.93 2.15 6.02
CA ILE A 35 3.44 1.41 7.18
C ILE A 35 3.16 2.41 8.31
N PRO A 36 2.15 2.16 9.16
CA PRO A 36 1.64 3.17 10.09
C PRO A 36 2.66 3.75 11.08
N HIS A 37 3.71 3.00 11.44
CA HIS A 37 4.70 3.38 12.45
C HIS A 37 6.02 3.89 11.86
N ARG A 38 6.05 4.17 10.57
CA ARG A 38 7.20 4.77 9.87
C ARG A 38 6.79 6.03 9.13
N LEU A 39 7.76 6.87 8.87
CA LEU A 39 7.68 8.00 7.95
C LEU A 39 8.25 7.59 6.59
N PRO A 40 8.01 8.36 5.52
CA PRO A 40 8.67 8.16 4.23
C PRO A 40 10.18 7.95 4.39
N GLY A 41 10.76 7.05 3.61
CA GLY A 41 12.16 6.63 3.77
C GLY A 41 12.43 5.67 4.93
N GLY A 42 11.38 5.09 5.53
CA GLY A 42 11.50 4.11 6.61
C GLY A 42 11.94 4.66 7.97
N VAL A 43 12.00 5.98 8.13
CA VAL A 43 12.40 6.66 9.37
C VAL A 43 11.42 6.32 10.50
N LYS A 44 11.94 6.02 11.70
CA LYS A 44 11.07 5.78 12.87
C LYS A 44 10.27 7.02 13.22
N ARG A 45 9.01 6.82 13.54
CA ARG A 45 8.15 7.86 14.06
C ARG A 45 8.29 7.90 15.59
N ASP A 46 8.89 8.94 16.13
CA ASP A 46 9.21 9.04 17.58
C ASP A 46 7.98 9.06 18.49
N GLU A 47 6.81 9.41 17.97
CA GLU A 47 5.54 9.49 18.71
C GLU A 47 4.51 8.45 18.29
N PHE A 48 4.93 7.28 17.87
CA PHE A 48 3.96 6.25 17.52
C PHE A 48 3.30 5.70 18.80
N LYS A 49 2.31 6.41 19.31
CA LYS A 49 1.34 5.82 20.23
C LYS A 49 0.54 4.81 19.45
N HIS A 50 0.58 3.56 19.85
CA HIS A 50 -0.21 2.43 19.33
C HIS A 50 -1.73 2.67 19.49
N LYS A 51 -2.24 3.78 19.02
CA LYS A 51 -3.66 3.88 18.73
C LYS A 51 -3.83 3.09 17.45
N LYS A 52 -4.69 2.09 17.49
CA LYS A 52 -5.17 1.40 16.30
C LYS A 52 -5.45 2.47 15.24
N TYR A 53 -4.61 2.56 14.24
CA TYR A 53 -4.71 3.60 13.20
C TYR A 53 -6.07 3.56 12.52
N ILE A 54 -6.64 2.37 12.53
CA ILE A 54 -7.94 2.06 11.97
C ILE A 54 -9.08 2.38 12.96
N SER A 55 -8.87 2.30 14.29
CA SER A 55 -9.92 2.53 15.28
C SER A 55 -10.17 3.99 15.67
N SER A 56 -9.28 4.91 15.30
CA SER A 56 -9.47 6.35 15.49
C SER A 56 -10.27 7.03 14.38
N TYR A 57 -10.75 6.24 13.41
CA TYR A 57 -11.55 6.72 12.29
C TYR A 57 -13.00 6.95 12.75
N SER A 58 -13.32 8.16 13.08
CA SER A 58 -14.65 8.59 13.53
C SER A 58 -15.52 9.09 12.36
N GLY A 59 -15.74 8.24 11.33
CA GLY A 59 -16.59 8.60 10.20
C GLY A 59 -16.10 9.85 9.46
N ASN A 60 -15.19 9.68 8.51
CA ASN A 60 -14.67 10.81 7.75
C ASN A 60 -15.58 11.15 6.57
N ASP A 61 -15.39 12.35 6.08
CA ASP A 61 -16.13 12.82 4.94
C ASP A 61 -15.69 12.14 3.66
N LEU A 62 -14.41 11.74 3.56
CA LEU A 62 -13.81 11.10 2.39
C LEU A 62 -12.90 9.93 2.79
N LEU A 63 -13.07 8.80 2.12
CA LEU A 63 -12.19 7.64 2.21
C LEU A 63 -11.60 7.34 0.83
N ILE A 64 -10.28 7.33 0.74
CA ILE A 64 -9.55 6.96 -0.47
C ILE A 64 -8.94 5.57 -0.29
N ILE A 65 -9.31 4.65 -1.15
CA ILE A 65 -8.86 3.25 -1.13
C ILE A 65 -8.02 3.02 -2.39
N TYR A 66 -6.76 2.61 -2.19
CA TYR A 66 -5.83 2.43 -3.29
C TYR A 66 -5.38 0.98 -3.39
N ASN A 67 -5.70 0.36 -4.54
CA ASN A 67 -5.34 -1.01 -4.92
C ASN A 67 -5.62 -2.05 -3.82
N LEU A 68 -6.82 -1.97 -3.23
CA LEU A 68 -7.28 -2.85 -2.18
C LEU A 68 -8.64 -3.41 -2.56
N GLU A 69 -8.76 -4.72 -2.45
CA GLU A 69 -9.96 -5.48 -2.73
C GLU A 69 -10.52 -6.03 -1.42
N PRO A 70 -11.58 -5.40 -0.84
CA PRO A 70 -12.06 -5.73 0.51
C PRO A 70 -12.35 -7.21 0.73
N GLU A 71 -12.86 -7.91 -0.29
CA GLU A 71 -13.22 -9.33 -0.22
C GLU A 71 -12.02 -10.26 -0.10
N TYR A 72 -10.86 -9.85 -0.65
CA TYR A 72 -9.68 -10.70 -0.76
C TYR A 72 -8.58 -10.29 0.20
N ASP A 73 -8.46 -8.99 0.48
CA ASP A 73 -7.40 -8.46 1.35
C ASP A 73 -7.79 -8.52 2.84
N PHE A 74 -9.11 -8.56 3.14
CA PHE A 74 -9.64 -8.60 4.51
C PHE A 74 -10.65 -9.73 4.68
N SER A 75 -10.21 -10.95 4.69
CA SER A 75 -11.05 -12.16 4.67
C SER A 75 -12.06 -12.34 5.82
N ASN A 76 -12.22 -11.41 6.75
CA ASN A 76 -13.27 -11.36 7.79
C ASN A 76 -13.33 -9.98 8.48
N ASP A 77 -12.81 -8.95 7.88
CA ASP A 77 -12.73 -7.66 8.55
C ASP A 77 -14.01 -6.85 8.33
N THR A 78 -14.99 -7.07 9.22
CA THR A 78 -16.19 -6.23 9.29
C THR A 78 -15.84 -4.75 9.52
N GLU A 79 -14.64 -4.46 10.03
CA GLU A 79 -14.19 -3.12 10.34
C GLU A 79 -14.01 -2.26 9.08
N ILE A 80 -13.44 -2.79 7.99
CA ILE A 80 -13.30 -2.03 6.74
C ILE A 80 -14.67 -1.75 6.11
N ILE A 81 -15.54 -2.74 6.10
CA ILE A 81 -16.91 -2.60 5.57
C ILE A 81 -17.70 -1.56 6.37
N ASP A 82 -17.55 -1.55 7.69
CA ASP A 82 -18.22 -0.55 8.54
C ASP A 82 -17.67 0.86 8.31
N LYS A 83 -16.41 1.00 7.95
CA LYS A 83 -15.82 2.29 7.56
C LYS A 83 -16.36 2.77 6.22
N LEU A 84 -16.42 1.88 5.23
CA LEU A 84 -17.00 2.18 3.93
C LEU A 84 -18.44 2.68 4.06
N LYS A 85 -19.22 2.04 4.92
CA LYS A 85 -20.61 2.46 5.21
C LYS A 85 -20.72 3.80 5.93
N LYS A 86 -19.76 4.14 6.79
CA LYS A 86 -19.77 5.37 7.61
C LYS A 86 -19.16 6.56 6.89
N SER A 87 -18.37 6.35 5.86
CA SER A 87 -17.81 7.41 5.03
C SER A 87 -18.92 8.07 4.21
N LYS A 88 -18.81 9.37 4.00
CA LYS A 88 -19.74 10.11 3.14
C LYS A 88 -19.42 9.96 1.66
N PHE A 89 -18.15 9.69 1.33
CA PHE A 89 -17.71 9.54 -0.03
C PHE A 89 -16.51 8.59 -0.11
N ASN A 90 -16.61 7.56 -0.95
CA ASN A 90 -15.59 6.55 -1.12
C ASN A 90 -15.02 6.61 -2.53
N ILE A 91 -13.73 6.87 -2.65
CA ILE A 91 -12.99 6.81 -3.91
C ILE A 91 -12.15 5.53 -3.92
N PHE A 92 -12.34 4.72 -4.94
CA PHE A 92 -11.52 3.55 -5.18
C PHE A 92 -10.60 3.75 -6.38
N PHE A 93 -9.33 3.45 -6.20
CA PHE A 93 -8.36 3.23 -7.25
C PHE A 93 -8.16 1.72 -7.36
N SER A 94 -8.70 1.08 -8.38
CA SER A 94 -8.68 -0.39 -8.47
C SER A 94 -8.53 -0.88 -9.89
N SER A 95 -7.82 -2.01 -10.04
CA SER A 95 -7.68 -2.72 -11.32
C SER A 95 -8.86 -3.64 -11.62
N TYR A 96 -9.66 -3.97 -10.61
CA TYR A 96 -10.77 -4.91 -10.73
C TYR A 96 -12.03 -4.32 -10.08
N MET A 97 -13.18 -4.61 -10.68
CA MET A 97 -14.46 -4.28 -10.08
C MET A 97 -14.94 -5.47 -9.25
N THR A 98 -14.91 -5.34 -7.93
CA THR A 98 -15.41 -6.35 -7.00
C THR A 98 -16.81 -5.98 -6.49
N SER A 99 -17.51 -6.94 -5.88
CA SER A 99 -18.85 -6.68 -5.33
C SER A 99 -18.86 -5.63 -4.22
N SER A 100 -17.80 -5.55 -3.43
CA SER A 100 -17.66 -4.48 -2.42
C SER A 100 -17.42 -3.12 -3.06
N ILE A 101 -16.59 -3.05 -4.10
CA ILE A 101 -16.36 -1.80 -4.83
C ILE A 101 -17.66 -1.34 -5.50
N GLU A 102 -18.34 -2.23 -6.23
CA GLU A 102 -19.62 -1.91 -6.86
C GLU A 102 -20.66 -1.39 -5.86
N LYS A 103 -20.67 -1.93 -4.65
CA LYS A 103 -21.64 -1.59 -3.61
C LYS A 103 -21.31 -0.30 -2.84
N TYR A 104 -20.06 -0.01 -2.59
CA TYR A 104 -19.64 1.04 -1.65
C TYR A 104 -18.86 2.18 -2.28
N ALA A 105 -18.40 2.07 -3.54
CA ALA A 105 -17.70 3.16 -4.20
C ALA A 105 -18.69 4.21 -4.71
N ASP A 106 -18.37 5.47 -4.45
CA ASP A 106 -19.01 6.61 -5.09
C ASP A 106 -18.28 7.00 -6.37
N LEU A 107 -16.97 6.73 -6.42
CA LEU A 107 -16.12 6.98 -7.59
C LEU A 107 -15.05 5.90 -7.69
N VAL A 108 -14.83 5.40 -8.91
CA VAL A 108 -13.78 4.41 -9.20
C VAL A 108 -12.87 4.95 -10.28
N TYR A 109 -11.57 4.99 -9.99
CA TYR A 109 -10.52 5.24 -10.97
C TYR A 109 -9.88 3.90 -11.38
N PRO A 110 -9.91 3.54 -12.67
CA PRO A 110 -9.34 2.29 -13.13
C PRO A 110 -7.80 2.34 -13.07
N LEU A 111 -7.20 1.44 -12.29
CA LEU A 111 -5.76 1.24 -12.24
C LEU A 111 -5.30 0.28 -13.32
N ALA A 112 -4.16 0.59 -13.92
CA ALA A 112 -3.41 -0.35 -14.73
C ALA A 112 -2.96 -1.55 -13.89
N VAL A 113 -3.07 -2.75 -14.45
CA VAL A 113 -2.57 -3.98 -13.83
C VAL A 113 -1.03 -4.02 -13.89
N GLN A 114 -0.42 -4.96 -13.17
CA GLN A 114 1.04 -5.05 -13.07
C GLN A 114 1.73 -5.11 -14.44
N GLN A 115 1.18 -5.86 -15.40
CA GLN A 115 1.74 -6.00 -16.75
C GLN A 115 1.65 -4.70 -17.58
N GLU A 116 0.76 -3.82 -17.19
CA GLU A 116 0.54 -2.49 -17.80
C GLU A 116 1.31 -1.38 -17.09
N SER A 117 2.11 -1.72 -16.08
CA SER A 117 2.83 -0.78 -15.22
C SER A 117 4.33 -1.07 -15.23
N CYS A 118 5.11 -0.17 -14.66
CA CYS A 118 6.51 -0.37 -14.33
C CYS A 118 6.75 -0.04 -12.86
N GLY A 119 7.85 -0.55 -12.32
CA GLY A 119 8.18 -0.30 -10.93
C GLY A 119 9.30 -1.19 -10.41
N SER A 120 9.41 -1.27 -9.09
CA SER A 120 10.41 -2.10 -8.44
C SER A 120 9.86 -2.78 -7.18
N TYR A 121 10.41 -3.95 -6.89
CA TYR A 121 10.15 -4.71 -5.68
C TYR A 121 11.44 -4.90 -4.90
N LEU A 122 11.36 -4.78 -3.60
CA LEU A 122 12.44 -5.19 -2.71
C LEU A 122 12.09 -6.56 -2.13
N ASN A 123 12.84 -7.59 -2.54
CA ASN A 123 12.58 -8.94 -2.09
C ASN A 123 13.03 -9.16 -0.62
N THR A 124 12.76 -10.32 -0.07
CA THR A 124 13.11 -10.69 1.31
C THR A 124 14.63 -10.64 1.57
N ASN A 125 15.46 -10.86 0.54
CA ASN A 125 16.92 -10.76 0.61
C ASN A 125 17.41 -9.31 0.47
N LYS A 126 16.51 -8.32 0.42
CA LYS A 126 16.81 -6.89 0.21
C LYS A 126 17.45 -6.59 -1.15
N GLN A 127 17.12 -7.38 -2.14
CA GLN A 127 17.55 -7.12 -3.53
C GLN A 127 16.43 -6.36 -4.23
N LEU A 128 16.79 -5.25 -4.85
CA LEU A 128 15.87 -4.47 -5.68
C LEU A 128 15.70 -5.19 -7.03
N GLN A 129 14.46 -5.41 -7.41
CA GLN A 129 14.08 -6.06 -8.66
C GLN A 129 13.18 -5.11 -9.43
N VAL A 130 13.65 -4.64 -10.57
CA VAL A 130 12.93 -3.72 -11.45
C VAL A 130 12.14 -4.51 -12.48
N PHE A 131 10.92 -4.07 -12.75
CA PHE A 131 10.10 -4.60 -13.83
C PHE A 131 9.63 -3.47 -14.74
N ASN A 132 9.51 -3.78 -16.02
CA ASN A 132 9.06 -2.84 -17.04
C ASN A 132 7.65 -3.17 -17.51
N GLN A 133 6.97 -2.17 -18.01
CA GLN A 133 5.69 -2.32 -18.68
C GLN A 133 5.82 -3.26 -19.88
N VAL A 134 4.93 -4.23 -19.99
CA VAL A 134 4.89 -5.23 -21.07
C VAL A 134 3.85 -4.85 -22.12
N ILE A 135 2.72 -4.32 -21.68
CA ILE A 135 1.60 -3.90 -22.55
C ILE A 135 1.10 -2.53 -22.11
N SER A 136 0.51 -1.80 -23.03
CA SER A 136 -0.11 -0.51 -22.70
C SER A 136 -1.39 -0.68 -21.88
N PRO A 137 -1.69 0.25 -20.95
CA PRO A 137 -2.94 0.24 -20.20
C PRO A 137 -4.16 0.19 -21.13
N ARG A 138 -5.15 -0.58 -20.74
CA ARG A 138 -6.38 -0.76 -21.53
C ARG A 138 -7.43 0.28 -21.17
N GLY A 139 -8.13 0.76 -22.19
CA GLY A 139 -9.25 1.70 -22.01
C GLY A 139 -8.81 2.98 -21.29
N GLU A 140 -9.47 3.27 -20.19
CA GLU A 140 -9.19 4.45 -19.36
C GLU A 140 -8.27 4.16 -18.17
N SER A 141 -7.75 2.94 -18.04
CA SER A 141 -6.84 2.61 -16.95
C SER A 141 -5.53 3.41 -17.06
N ARG A 142 -5.00 3.79 -15.91
CA ARG A 142 -3.77 4.58 -15.80
C ARG A 142 -2.82 3.95 -14.80
N ILE A 143 -1.54 4.19 -15.01
CA ILE A 143 -0.50 3.81 -14.04
C ILE A 143 -0.75 4.54 -12.72
N GLY A 144 -0.68 3.81 -11.61
CA GLY A 144 -1.06 4.34 -10.31
C GLY A 144 -0.26 5.58 -9.89
N LEU A 145 1.03 5.66 -10.23
CA LEU A 145 1.85 6.84 -9.98
C LEU A 145 1.30 8.07 -10.71
N GLU A 146 0.91 7.93 -11.97
CA GLU A 146 0.33 9.04 -12.75
C GLU A 146 -0.96 9.57 -12.13
N LEU A 147 -1.82 8.66 -11.65
CA LEU A 147 -3.06 9.04 -10.96
C LEU A 147 -2.78 9.77 -9.65
N LEU A 148 -1.82 9.30 -8.86
CA LEU A 148 -1.44 9.95 -7.59
C LEU A 148 -0.81 11.31 -7.82
N LEU A 149 0.06 11.46 -8.81
CA LEU A 149 0.64 12.75 -9.20
C LEU A 149 -0.43 13.72 -9.71
N GLY A 150 -1.37 13.25 -10.52
CA GLY A 150 -2.51 14.02 -10.98
C GLY A 150 -3.40 14.50 -9.83
N LEU A 151 -3.66 13.63 -8.85
CA LEU A 151 -4.40 13.99 -7.65
C LEU A 151 -3.65 15.06 -6.83
N ALA A 152 -2.36 14.87 -6.59
CA ALA A 152 -1.53 15.82 -5.85
C ALA A 152 -1.52 17.21 -6.51
N LYS A 153 -1.36 17.24 -7.83
CA LYS A 153 -1.39 18.49 -8.60
C LYS A 153 -2.73 19.22 -8.44
N ASN A 154 -3.85 18.51 -8.51
CA ASN A 154 -5.17 19.11 -8.32
C ASN A 154 -5.42 19.59 -6.88
N LEU A 155 -4.75 18.97 -5.90
CA LEU A 155 -4.78 19.40 -4.50
C LEU A 155 -3.73 20.47 -4.17
N THR A 156 -3.02 21.01 -5.17
CA THR A 156 -1.90 21.97 -4.98
C THR A 156 -0.80 21.47 -4.03
N ILE A 157 -0.59 20.16 -4.00
CA ILE A 157 0.51 19.54 -3.27
C ILE A 157 1.72 19.53 -4.19
N GLU A 158 2.76 20.26 -3.82
CA GLU A 158 4.03 20.24 -4.57
C GLU A 158 4.76 18.91 -4.33
N ILE A 159 5.05 18.21 -5.41
CA ILE A 159 5.84 16.98 -5.41
C ILE A 159 7.05 17.20 -6.30
N ASP A 160 8.24 17.00 -5.78
CA ASP A 160 9.46 16.99 -6.58
C ASP A 160 9.59 15.65 -7.31
N GLU A 161 9.17 15.64 -8.59
CA GLU A 161 9.22 14.45 -9.44
C GLU A 161 10.66 13.91 -9.64
N LYS A 162 11.68 14.77 -9.50
CA LYS A 162 13.08 14.36 -9.59
C LYS A 162 13.50 13.52 -8.38
N GLN A 163 12.95 13.83 -7.22
CA GLN A 163 13.22 13.08 -6.00
C GLN A 163 12.62 11.67 -6.06
N ILE A 164 11.45 11.52 -6.69
CA ILE A 164 10.82 10.20 -6.88
C ILE A 164 11.67 9.29 -7.79
N SER A 165 12.36 9.85 -8.79
CA SER A 165 13.15 9.07 -9.75
C SER A 165 14.57 8.72 -9.27
N THR A 166 15.07 9.38 -8.23
CA THR A 166 16.41 9.15 -7.65
C THR A 166 16.39 8.17 -6.47
N ASP A 167 15.24 7.95 -5.86
CA ASP A 167 15.08 7.05 -4.70
C ASP A 167 14.65 5.61 -5.10
N ILE A 168 14.56 5.32 -6.41
CA ILE A 168 14.33 4.00 -7.00
C ILE A 168 15.64 3.49 -7.63
#